data_0a25d43ac34e92a32441d62ae3d35fac
#
_entry.id   0a25d43ac34e92a32441d62ae3d35fac
#
_cell.length_a   1.000
_cell.length_b   1.000
_cell.length_c   1.000
_cell.angle_alpha   90.00
_cell.angle_beta   90.00
_cell.angle_gamma   90.00
#
_symmetry.space_group_name_H-M   'P 1'
#
loop_
_entity.id
_entity.type
_entity.pdbx_description
1 polymer ?
#
loop_
_entity_poly.entity_id
_entity_poly.type
_entity_poly.pdbx_seq_one_letter_code
_entity_poly.pdbx_strand_id
1 'polypeptide(L)'
;PRQLCLDVPRGGEFRIVLEDSTEVWLNAESRLTYPESFSGSERRVAVTGEAYFKVARDEARPFYVETDGQLVKVYGTEFNIRSYAEDRDIYTTLVSGSIAVSRLGDARSGELLLTPGHQALFNKNDEATSVKEVDTQVVTSWRHGRFVFEEQNLEQIMRDLSRWYDFDYAFEDDALRQIVFMGSIPRYSEFATALAILEKIGVETGGSNVQ
;
A
#
# COMPACT_ATOMS: atom_id res chain seq x y z
N PRO A 1 -12.93 -7.75 -22.89
CA PRO A 1 -11.86 -6.74 -23.00
C PRO A 1 -10.48 -7.35 -22.70
N ARG A 2 -9.46 -6.83 -23.38
CA ARG A 2 -8.07 -7.25 -23.15
C ARG A 2 -7.64 -6.82 -21.76
N GLN A 3 -6.93 -7.70 -21.03
CA GLN A 3 -6.31 -7.36 -19.76
C GLN A 3 -4.95 -6.70 -20.01
N LEU A 4 -4.71 -5.62 -19.32
CA LEU A 4 -3.46 -4.87 -19.30
C LEU A 4 -2.80 -5.03 -17.93
N CYS A 5 -1.47 -4.95 -17.91
CA CYS A 5 -0.70 -5.02 -16.68
C CYS A 5 0.31 -3.88 -16.66
N LEU A 6 0.31 -3.12 -15.57
CA LEU A 6 1.29 -2.07 -15.30
C LEU A 6 2.14 -2.51 -14.11
N ASP A 7 3.43 -2.72 -14.39
CA ASP A 7 4.44 -3.06 -13.39
C ASP A 7 5.29 -1.84 -13.06
N VAL A 8 5.37 -1.49 -11.78
CA VAL A 8 6.27 -0.46 -11.26
C VAL A 8 7.43 -1.15 -10.55
N PRO A 9 8.68 -0.96 -11.01
CA PRO A 9 9.84 -1.58 -10.40
C PRO A 9 10.18 -0.95 -9.04
N ARG A 10 11.13 -1.55 -8.34
CA ARG A 10 11.80 -0.91 -7.19
C ARG A 10 12.40 0.42 -7.65
N GLY A 11 12.39 1.42 -6.80
CA GLY A 11 12.88 2.77 -7.12
C GLY A 11 11.92 3.59 -7.99
N GLY A 12 10.77 3.05 -8.38
CA GLY A 12 9.79 3.72 -9.23
C GLY A 12 8.50 4.07 -8.51
N GLU A 13 7.76 4.97 -9.12
CA GLU A 13 6.35 5.25 -8.80
C GLU A 13 5.65 5.64 -10.10
N PHE A 14 4.36 5.42 -10.19
CA PHE A 14 3.62 5.73 -11.41
C PHE A 14 2.19 6.19 -11.10
N ARG A 15 1.66 7.09 -11.93
CA ARG A 15 0.25 7.49 -11.91
C ARG A 15 -0.39 7.15 -13.24
N ILE A 16 -1.55 6.52 -13.19
CA ILE A 16 -2.37 6.20 -14.37
C ILE A 16 -3.80 6.72 -14.17
N VAL A 17 -4.44 7.08 -15.27
CA VAL A 17 -5.86 7.37 -15.33
C VAL A 17 -6.51 6.26 -16.16
N LEU A 18 -7.45 5.53 -15.58
CA LEU A 18 -8.19 4.48 -16.25
C LEU A 18 -9.27 5.06 -17.17
N GLU A 19 -9.87 4.22 -18.00
CA GLU A 19 -10.88 4.61 -19.01
C GLU A 19 -12.11 5.30 -18.39
N ASP A 20 -12.47 4.91 -17.17
CA ASP A 20 -13.59 5.50 -16.41
C ASP A 20 -13.23 6.80 -15.65
N SER A 21 -12.04 7.35 -15.89
CA SER A 21 -11.46 8.49 -15.17
C SER A 21 -11.04 8.21 -13.73
N THR A 22 -11.00 6.97 -13.30
CA THR A 22 -10.38 6.58 -12.03
C THR A 22 -8.88 6.84 -12.09
N GLU A 23 -8.35 7.53 -11.09
CA GLU A 23 -6.92 7.79 -10.96
C GLU A 23 -6.30 6.79 -9.98
N VAL A 24 -5.17 6.21 -10.37
CA VAL A 24 -4.42 5.26 -9.54
C VAL A 24 -2.97 5.69 -9.46
N TRP A 25 -2.45 5.82 -8.25
CA TRP A 25 -1.02 6.00 -7.98
C TRP A 25 -0.47 4.67 -7.48
N LEU A 26 0.62 4.22 -8.08
CA LEU A 26 1.32 3.00 -7.71
C LEU A 26 2.66 3.34 -7.07
N ASN A 27 2.92 2.76 -5.92
CA ASN A 27 4.19 2.85 -5.21
C ASN A 27 5.24 1.90 -5.81
N ALA A 28 6.47 1.98 -5.33
CA ALA A 28 7.55 1.09 -5.75
C ALA A 28 7.18 -0.38 -5.57
N GLU A 29 7.64 -1.23 -6.49
CA GLU A 29 7.44 -2.68 -6.47
C GLU A 29 5.95 -3.08 -6.45
N SER A 30 5.14 -2.38 -7.25
CA SER A 30 3.70 -2.58 -7.32
C SER A 30 3.23 -2.91 -8.72
N ARG A 31 2.13 -3.66 -8.78
CA ARG A 31 1.51 -4.10 -10.04
C ARG A 31 0.02 -3.81 -10.02
N LEU A 32 -0.50 -3.28 -11.11
CA LEU A 32 -1.92 -3.11 -11.38
C LEU A 32 -2.32 -3.91 -12.61
N THR A 33 -3.31 -4.79 -12.47
CA THR A 33 -3.96 -5.49 -13.60
C THR A 33 -5.35 -4.92 -13.78
N TYR A 34 -5.68 -4.50 -14.99
CA TYR A 34 -6.93 -3.82 -15.30
C TYR A 34 -7.36 -4.10 -16.75
N PRO A 35 -8.65 -4.07 -17.08
CA PRO A 35 -9.12 -4.21 -18.45
C PRO A 35 -8.88 -2.92 -19.24
N GLU A 36 -8.66 -3.05 -20.55
CA GLU A 36 -8.54 -1.92 -21.46
C GLU A 36 -9.78 -1.00 -21.42
N SER A 37 -10.97 -1.61 -21.18
CA SER A 37 -12.23 -0.90 -20.97
C SER A 37 -13.14 -1.67 -20.03
N PHE A 38 -13.93 -0.95 -19.23
CA PHE A 38 -14.93 -1.53 -18.34
C PHE A 38 -16.26 -1.77 -19.09
N SER A 39 -16.39 -2.96 -19.64
CA SER A 39 -17.63 -3.41 -20.30
C SER A 39 -18.44 -4.30 -19.34
N GLY A 40 -19.62 -3.86 -18.92
CA GLY A 40 -20.49 -4.65 -18.06
C GLY A 40 -21.03 -3.88 -16.86
N SER A 41 -21.56 -4.60 -15.88
CA SER A 41 -22.22 -4.05 -14.69
C SER A 41 -21.28 -3.70 -13.55
N GLU A 42 -19.99 -3.98 -13.70
CA GLU A 42 -18.97 -3.71 -12.68
C GLU A 42 -17.64 -3.26 -13.31
N ARG A 43 -16.81 -2.60 -12.51
CA ARG A 43 -15.43 -2.20 -12.85
C ARG A 43 -14.49 -2.95 -11.93
N ARG A 44 -13.59 -3.76 -12.49
CA ARG A 44 -12.74 -4.67 -11.69
C ARG A 44 -11.28 -4.54 -12.07
N VAL A 45 -10.43 -4.40 -11.05
CA VAL A 45 -8.97 -4.38 -11.17
C VAL A 45 -8.36 -5.27 -10.09
N ALA A 46 -7.09 -5.65 -10.27
CA ALA A 46 -6.33 -6.35 -9.24
C ALA A 46 -5.03 -5.60 -8.96
N VAL A 47 -4.59 -5.60 -7.68
CA VAL A 47 -3.37 -4.93 -7.24
C VAL A 47 -2.52 -5.84 -6.36
N THR A 48 -1.21 -5.78 -6.57
CA THR A 48 -0.17 -6.28 -5.66
C THR A 48 0.80 -5.15 -5.38
N GLY A 49 1.27 -5.02 -4.14
CA GLY A 49 2.06 -3.88 -3.71
C GLY A 49 1.23 -2.79 -3.05
N GLU A 50 1.54 -1.54 -3.28
CA GLU A 50 0.82 -0.42 -2.68
C GLU A 50 0.27 0.53 -3.75
N ALA A 51 -1.01 0.86 -3.62
CA ALA A 51 -1.70 1.75 -4.53
C ALA A 51 -2.68 2.67 -3.79
N TYR A 52 -2.75 3.90 -4.26
CA TYR A 52 -3.80 4.83 -3.87
C TYR A 52 -4.78 4.98 -5.03
N PHE A 53 -6.06 4.86 -4.72
CA PHE A 53 -7.15 4.97 -5.67
C PHE A 53 -7.98 6.23 -5.40
N LYS A 54 -8.26 6.98 -6.45
CA LYS A 54 -9.31 7.98 -6.49
C LYS A 54 -10.32 7.55 -7.54
N VAL A 55 -11.31 6.79 -7.07
CA VAL A 55 -12.28 6.13 -7.95
C VAL A 55 -13.33 7.12 -8.43
N ALA A 56 -13.54 7.17 -9.74
CA ALA A 56 -14.60 7.95 -10.35
C ALA A 56 -15.97 7.44 -9.87
N ARG A 57 -16.86 8.39 -9.47
CA ARG A 57 -18.17 8.05 -8.94
C ARG A 57 -19.07 7.46 -10.02
N ASP A 58 -19.56 6.26 -9.79
CA ASP A 58 -20.55 5.59 -10.62
C ASP A 58 -21.38 4.65 -9.73
N GLU A 59 -22.58 5.07 -9.35
CA GLU A 59 -23.47 4.30 -8.47
C GLU A 59 -24.11 3.11 -9.15
N ALA A 60 -24.14 3.10 -10.50
CA ALA A 60 -24.71 2.00 -11.27
C ALA A 60 -23.72 0.84 -11.44
N ARG A 61 -22.41 1.13 -11.40
CA ARG A 61 -21.35 0.14 -11.61
C ARG A 61 -20.33 0.20 -10.48
N PRO A 62 -20.38 -0.72 -9.51
CA PRO A 62 -19.39 -0.80 -8.45
C PRO A 62 -17.98 -1.00 -9.01
N PHE A 63 -16.99 -0.46 -8.31
CA PHE A 63 -15.57 -0.65 -8.60
C PHE A 63 -15.00 -1.64 -7.58
N TYR A 64 -14.39 -2.69 -8.07
CA TYR A 64 -13.78 -3.73 -7.26
C TYR A 64 -12.27 -3.70 -7.38
N VAL A 65 -11.57 -3.81 -6.25
CA VAL A 65 -10.13 -4.05 -6.22
C VAL A 65 -9.86 -5.40 -5.55
N GLU A 66 -9.26 -6.30 -6.30
CA GLU A 66 -8.82 -7.62 -5.81
C GLU A 66 -7.37 -7.52 -5.32
N THR A 67 -7.11 -8.15 -4.18
CA THR A 67 -5.78 -8.33 -3.62
C THR A 67 -5.54 -9.81 -3.32
N ASP A 68 -4.41 -10.13 -2.70
CA ASP A 68 -4.09 -11.48 -2.23
C ASP A 68 -4.89 -11.85 -0.96
N GLY A 69 -6.18 -12.15 -1.14
CA GLY A 69 -7.11 -12.59 -0.09
C GLY A 69 -8.24 -11.62 0.25
N GLN A 70 -8.20 -10.38 -0.20
CA GLN A 70 -9.23 -9.38 0.09
C GLN A 70 -9.87 -8.82 -1.18
N LEU A 71 -11.17 -8.58 -1.12
CA LEU A 71 -11.95 -7.88 -2.13
C LEU A 71 -12.47 -6.57 -1.56
N VAL A 72 -12.17 -5.47 -2.22
CA VAL A 72 -12.62 -4.12 -1.87
C VAL A 72 -13.65 -3.65 -2.88
N LYS A 73 -14.79 -3.14 -2.42
CA LYS A 73 -15.90 -2.65 -3.24
C LYS A 73 -16.22 -1.22 -2.90
N VAL A 74 -16.27 -0.36 -3.92
CA VAL A 74 -16.56 1.08 -3.79
C VAL A 74 -17.41 1.59 -4.94
N TYR A 75 -17.97 2.81 -4.80
CA TYR A 75 -18.78 3.47 -5.84
C TYR A 75 -18.23 4.86 -6.24
N GLY A 76 -17.25 5.37 -5.56
CA GLY A 76 -16.64 6.69 -5.74
C GLY A 76 -15.97 7.10 -4.44
N THR A 77 -14.72 6.73 -4.27
CA THR A 77 -14.05 6.69 -2.96
C THR A 77 -12.56 6.95 -3.15
N GLU A 78 -11.94 7.59 -2.18
CA GLU A 78 -10.48 7.71 -2.11
C GLU A 78 -9.95 6.81 -0.99
N PHE A 79 -8.99 5.94 -1.31
CA PHE A 79 -8.44 4.96 -0.37
C PHE A 79 -7.04 4.47 -0.79
N ASN A 80 -6.30 3.97 0.19
CA ASN A 80 -4.99 3.34 0.00
C ASN A 80 -5.09 1.85 0.28
N ILE A 81 -4.50 1.04 -0.58
CA ILE A 81 -4.30 -0.41 -0.35
C ILE A 81 -2.82 -0.69 -0.32
N ARG A 82 -2.38 -1.45 0.70
CA ARG A 82 -1.05 -2.03 0.77
C ARG A 82 -1.18 -3.54 0.89
N SER A 83 -0.74 -4.26 -0.15
CA SER A 83 -0.83 -5.71 -0.29
C SER A 83 0.40 -6.27 -0.99
N TYR A 84 1.58 -6.08 -0.40
CA TYR A 84 2.81 -6.72 -0.90
C TYR A 84 2.77 -8.22 -0.63
N ALA A 85 3.31 -9.01 -1.55
CA ALA A 85 3.25 -10.47 -1.47
C ALA A 85 3.95 -11.01 -0.22
N GLU A 86 5.10 -10.42 0.14
CA GLU A 86 5.92 -10.80 1.29
C GLU A 86 5.43 -10.21 2.63
N ASP A 87 4.52 -9.23 2.60
CA ASP A 87 3.94 -8.69 3.83
C ASP A 87 2.87 -9.67 4.35
N ARG A 88 2.85 -9.88 5.67
CA ARG A 88 1.91 -10.76 6.36
C ARG A 88 0.47 -10.26 6.28
N ASP A 89 0.32 -8.94 6.25
CA ASP A 89 -0.97 -8.28 6.39
C ASP A 89 -1.29 -7.41 5.16
N ILE A 90 -2.58 -7.29 4.85
CA ILE A 90 -3.10 -6.35 3.86
C ILE A 90 -3.77 -5.21 4.60
N TYR A 91 -3.43 -3.98 4.21
CA TYR A 91 -3.98 -2.76 4.80
C TYR A 91 -4.84 -2.03 3.78
N THR A 92 -6.10 -1.79 4.13
CA THR A 92 -7.03 -0.98 3.33
C THR A 92 -7.48 0.21 4.16
N THR A 93 -7.07 1.41 3.75
CA THR A 93 -7.30 2.66 4.49
C THR A 93 -8.25 3.56 3.72
N LEU A 94 -9.37 3.92 4.33
CA LEU A 94 -10.35 4.80 3.75
C LEU A 94 -10.02 6.27 4.04
N VAL A 95 -9.86 7.07 2.98
CA VAL A 95 -9.63 8.52 3.07
C VAL A 95 -10.93 9.30 2.96
N SER A 96 -11.75 9.02 1.94
CA SER A 96 -13.06 9.64 1.77
C SER A 96 -14.04 8.71 1.06
N GLY A 97 -15.33 8.86 1.35
CA GLY A 97 -16.40 8.03 0.82
C GLY A 97 -16.75 6.84 1.71
N SER A 98 -16.95 5.67 1.13
CA SER A 98 -17.27 4.43 1.85
C SER A 98 -16.66 3.22 1.15
N ILE A 99 -16.25 2.24 1.93
CA ILE A 99 -15.67 0.98 1.45
C ILE A 99 -16.42 -0.18 2.09
N ALA A 100 -16.72 -1.20 1.28
CA ALA A 100 -17.03 -2.53 1.75
C ALA A 100 -15.83 -3.45 1.49
N VAL A 101 -15.35 -4.10 2.53
CA VAL A 101 -14.24 -5.06 2.48
C VAL A 101 -14.78 -6.45 2.77
N SER A 102 -14.39 -7.42 1.97
CA SER A 102 -14.75 -8.83 2.16
C SER A 102 -13.56 -9.73 1.83
N ARG A 103 -13.65 -11.01 2.17
CA ARG A 103 -12.66 -12.00 1.77
C ARG A 103 -12.85 -12.32 0.27
N LEU A 104 -11.75 -12.38 -0.46
CA LEU A 104 -11.77 -12.79 -1.85
C LEU A 104 -12.20 -14.26 -1.98
N GLY A 105 -13.18 -14.52 -2.87
CA GLY A 105 -13.68 -15.87 -3.14
C GLY A 105 -14.66 -16.43 -2.13
N ASP A 106 -14.95 -15.73 -1.04
CA ASP A 106 -15.94 -16.18 -0.06
C ASP A 106 -17.19 -15.28 -0.05
N ALA A 107 -18.18 -15.67 -0.85
CA ALA A 107 -19.46 -14.96 -0.92
C ALA A 107 -20.29 -15.01 0.40
N ARG A 108 -19.86 -15.81 1.38
CA ARG A 108 -20.51 -15.92 2.71
C ARG A 108 -19.84 -15.05 3.76
N SER A 109 -18.61 -14.59 3.53
CA SER A 109 -17.98 -13.60 4.39
C SER A 109 -18.79 -12.30 4.29
N GLY A 110 -19.30 -11.83 5.42
CA GLY A 110 -20.00 -10.55 5.46
C GLY A 110 -19.11 -9.39 4.97
N GLU A 111 -19.73 -8.37 4.40
CA GLU A 111 -19.02 -7.13 4.06
C GLU A 111 -18.73 -6.34 5.33
N LEU A 112 -17.48 -5.99 5.56
CA LEU A 112 -17.04 -5.06 6.59
C LEU A 112 -17.04 -3.64 6.01
N LEU A 113 -17.85 -2.77 6.60
CA LEU A 113 -17.93 -1.37 6.16
C LEU A 113 -16.91 -0.52 6.90
N LEU A 114 -16.12 0.25 6.14
CA LEU A 114 -15.21 1.26 6.68
C LEU A 114 -15.82 2.65 6.55
N THR A 115 -15.50 3.50 7.53
CA THR A 115 -15.74 4.94 7.51
C THR A 115 -14.40 5.69 7.35
N PRO A 116 -14.40 6.95 6.85
CA PRO A 116 -13.17 7.72 6.69
C PRO A 116 -12.32 7.76 7.96
N GLY A 117 -11.00 7.69 7.81
CA GLY A 117 -10.05 7.64 8.94
C GLY A 117 -9.84 6.25 9.53
N HIS A 118 -10.46 5.21 8.97
CA HIS A 118 -10.29 3.83 9.43
C HIS A 118 -9.52 2.97 8.44
N GLN A 119 -8.81 2.01 8.98
CA GLN A 119 -8.01 1.03 8.25
C GLN A 119 -8.44 -0.38 8.64
N ALA A 120 -8.79 -1.19 7.64
CA ALA A 120 -8.91 -2.63 7.80
C ALA A 120 -7.53 -3.26 7.66
N LEU A 121 -7.20 -4.15 8.57
CA LEU A 121 -6.02 -5.00 8.57
C LEU A 121 -6.47 -6.43 8.39
N PHE A 122 -6.16 -7.03 7.25
CA PHE A 122 -6.43 -8.44 6.94
C PHE A 122 -5.13 -9.25 7.09
N ASN A 123 -5.13 -10.22 7.99
CA ASN A 123 -4.00 -11.10 8.19
C ASN A 123 -4.11 -12.33 7.26
N LYS A 124 -3.10 -12.54 6.42
CA LYS A 124 -3.11 -13.60 5.40
C LYS A 124 -3.00 -15.02 6.00
N ASN A 125 -2.49 -15.17 7.23
CA ASN A 125 -2.26 -16.48 7.83
C ASN A 125 -3.51 -17.07 8.47
N ASP A 126 -4.26 -16.26 9.23
CA ASP A 126 -5.47 -16.68 9.92
C ASP A 126 -6.75 -16.11 9.29
N GLU A 127 -6.58 -15.29 8.24
CA GLU A 127 -7.65 -14.65 7.49
C GLU A 127 -8.58 -13.78 8.36
N ALA A 128 -8.09 -13.37 9.53
CA ALA A 128 -8.81 -12.45 10.42
C ALA A 128 -8.70 -11.01 9.92
N THR A 129 -9.80 -10.26 10.08
CA THR A 129 -9.83 -8.84 9.77
C THR A 129 -10.10 -8.04 11.03
N SER A 130 -9.28 -7.02 11.28
CA SER A 130 -9.48 -6.04 12.33
C SER A 130 -9.57 -4.63 11.75
N VAL A 131 -10.15 -3.69 12.51
CA VAL A 131 -10.28 -2.30 12.12
C VAL A 131 -9.70 -1.42 13.19
N LYS A 132 -8.94 -0.40 12.78
CA LYS A 132 -8.42 0.64 13.66
C LYS A 132 -8.57 2.02 13.03
N GLU A 133 -8.62 3.04 13.87
CA GLU A 133 -8.47 4.43 13.45
C GLU A 133 -7.01 4.74 13.12
N VAL A 134 -6.77 5.52 12.07
CA VAL A 134 -5.42 5.90 11.62
C VAL A 134 -5.41 7.34 11.11
N ASP A 135 -4.25 7.99 11.16
CA ASP A 135 -4.03 9.23 10.41
C ASP A 135 -3.82 8.90 8.93
N THR A 136 -4.79 9.24 8.10
CA THR A 136 -4.72 8.99 6.65
C THR A 136 -3.60 9.79 5.97
N GLN A 137 -3.18 10.93 6.53
CA GLN A 137 -2.06 11.71 5.99
C GLN A 137 -0.74 10.97 6.17
N VAL A 138 -0.57 10.26 7.28
CA VAL A 138 0.60 9.40 7.52
C VAL A 138 0.60 8.24 6.53
N VAL A 139 -0.51 7.51 6.42
CA VAL A 139 -0.63 6.35 5.51
C VAL A 139 -0.37 6.74 4.05
N THR A 140 -0.82 7.91 3.62
CA THR A 140 -0.70 8.38 2.23
C THR A 140 0.48 9.32 1.98
N SER A 141 1.38 9.48 2.97
CA SER A 141 2.53 10.40 2.92
C SER A 141 3.49 10.10 1.76
N TRP A 142 3.58 8.82 1.34
CA TRP A 142 4.40 8.41 0.22
C TRP A 142 4.03 9.11 -1.10
N ARG A 143 2.76 9.45 -1.32
CA ARG A 143 2.30 10.24 -2.47
C ARG A 143 2.72 11.71 -2.41
N HIS A 144 3.09 12.19 -1.23
CA HIS A 144 3.49 13.57 -0.95
C HIS A 144 5.00 13.71 -0.72
N GLY A 145 5.78 12.73 -1.20
CA GLY A 145 7.22 12.77 -1.17
C GLY A 145 7.84 12.55 0.21
N ARG A 146 7.17 11.86 1.11
CA ARG A 146 7.66 11.57 2.46
C ARG A 146 7.42 10.12 2.86
N PHE A 147 8.38 9.56 3.59
CA PHE A 147 8.15 8.43 4.47
C PHE A 147 7.84 8.99 5.85
N VAL A 148 6.69 8.67 6.41
CA VAL A 148 6.33 9.04 7.78
C VAL A 148 6.12 7.77 8.57
N PHE A 149 6.87 7.63 9.66
CA PHE A 149 6.85 6.47 10.54
C PHE A 149 6.21 6.87 11.86
N GLU A 150 5.09 6.27 12.17
CA GLU A 150 4.42 6.35 13.47
C GLU A 150 4.41 4.96 14.09
N GLU A 151 5.25 4.76 15.10
CA GLU A 151 5.37 3.47 15.82
C GLU A 151 5.62 2.27 14.89
N GLN A 152 6.34 2.46 13.78
CA GLN A 152 6.75 1.38 12.90
C GLN A 152 8.03 0.73 13.41
N ASN A 153 8.10 -0.60 13.31
CA ASN A 153 9.33 -1.30 13.62
C ASN A 153 10.36 -1.17 12.48
N LEU A 154 11.63 -1.35 12.83
CA LEU A 154 12.74 -1.18 11.89
C LEU A 154 12.62 -2.12 10.68
N GLU A 155 12.09 -3.32 10.85
CA GLU A 155 11.89 -4.26 9.74
C GLU A 155 10.95 -3.68 8.67
N GLN A 156 9.83 -3.09 9.07
CA GLN A 156 8.88 -2.45 8.14
C GLN A 156 9.51 -1.23 7.47
N ILE A 157 10.23 -0.40 8.23
CA ILE A 157 10.95 0.78 7.71
C ILE A 157 11.97 0.35 6.65
N MET A 158 12.79 -0.65 6.96
CA MET A 158 13.82 -1.13 6.03
C MET A 158 13.22 -1.73 4.76
N ARG A 159 12.08 -2.42 4.84
CA ARG A 159 11.35 -2.91 3.65
C ARG A 159 10.90 -1.75 2.76
N ASP A 160 10.30 -0.71 3.33
CA ASP A 160 9.82 0.45 2.58
C ASP A 160 10.97 1.21 1.91
N LEU A 161 12.06 1.43 2.65
CA LEU A 161 13.25 2.09 2.11
C LEU A 161 13.94 1.23 1.03
N SER A 162 14.03 -0.10 1.23
CA SER A 162 14.64 -1.00 0.25
C SER A 162 13.87 -1.04 -1.07
N ARG A 163 12.54 -0.98 -1.04
CA ARG A 163 11.72 -0.89 -2.25
C ARG A 163 11.95 0.42 -3.01
N TRP A 164 12.06 1.52 -2.28
CA TRP A 164 12.22 2.84 -2.89
C TRP A 164 13.65 3.13 -3.38
N TYR A 165 14.66 2.79 -2.58
CA TYR A 165 16.07 3.03 -2.93
C TYR A 165 16.73 1.86 -3.66
N ASP A 166 16.02 0.77 -3.89
CA ASP A 166 16.48 -0.44 -4.59
C ASP A 166 17.80 -1.00 -4.01
N PHE A 167 17.80 -1.32 -2.73
CA PHE A 167 18.92 -1.96 -2.04
C PHE A 167 18.47 -3.20 -1.27
N ASP A 168 19.41 -4.09 -1.01
CA ASP A 168 19.20 -5.22 -0.13
C ASP A 168 19.80 -4.95 1.25
N TYR A 169 19.24 -5.55 2.29
CA TYR A 169 19.68 -5.38 3.66
C TYR A 169 19.59 -6.69 4.43
N ALA A 170 20.37 -6.79 5.51
CA ALA A 170 20.29 -7.86 6.48
C ALA A 170 20.44 -7.28 7.89
N PHE A 171 19.81 -7.92 8.85
CA PHE A 171 19.98 -7.59 10.26
C PHE A 171 21.07 -8.50 10.85
N GLU A 172 22.06 -7.91 11.52
CA GLU A 172 23.09 -8.67 12.26
C GLU A 172 22.50 -9.30 13.52
N ASP A 173 21.50 -8.63 14.13
CA ASP A 173 20.76 -9.13 15.28
C ASP A 173 19.25 -9.03 14.99
N ASP A 174 18.56 -10.15 15.10
CA ASP A 174 17.10 -10.22 14.89
C ASP A 174 16.30 -9.33 15.88
N ALA A 175 16.85 -9.04 17.05
CA ALA A 175 16.24 -8.13 18.02
C ALA A 175 16.05 -6.69 17.46
N LEU A 176 16.93 -6.26 16.54
CA LEU A 176 16.84 -4.96 15.90
C LEU A 176 15.55 -4.78 15.08
N ARG A 177 15.00 -5.86 14.53
CA ARG A 177 13.78 -5.83 13.71
C ARG A 177 12.59 -5.22 14.42
N GLN A 178 12.50 -5.40 15.75
CA GLN A 178 11.37 -5.00 16.56
C GLN A 178 11.52 -3.63 17.20
N ILE A 179 12.66 -2.95 17.00
CA ILE A 179 12.85 -1.59 17.50
C ILE A 179 11.88 -0.67 16.77
N VAL A 180 11.09 0.08 17.55
CA VAL A 180 10.07 0.98 17.04
C VAL A 180 10.64 2.40 16.87
N PHE A 181 10.36 3.00 15.73
CA PHE A 181 10.79 4.36 15.40
C PHE A 181 9.61 5.27 15.11
N MET A 182 9.83 6.55 15.38
CA MET A 182 8.95 7.64 15.01
C MET A 182 9.76 8.72 14.30
N GLY A 183 9.29 9.18 13.15
CA GLY A 183 9.98 10.21 12.39
C GLY A 183 9.56 10.27 10.94
N SER A 184 10.26 11.07 10.17
CA SER A 184 10.00 11.15 8.73
C SER A 184 11.29 11.38 7.93
N ILE A 185 11.30 10.81 6.71
CA ILE A 185 12.39 10.91 5.75
C ILE A 185 11.82 11.50 4.45
N PRO A 186 12.47 12.55 3.87
CA PRO A 186 12.13 13.00 2.53
C PRO A 186 12.35 11.89 1.51
N ARG A 187 11.31 11.51 0.78
CA ARG A 187 11.32 10.36 -0.15
C ARG A 187 12.27 10.56 -1.33
N TYR A 188 12.38 11.80 -1.83
CA TYR A 188 13.23 12.13 -2.98
C TYR A 188 14.65 12.55 -2.59
N SER A 189 15.04 12.38 -1.33
CA SER A 189 16.43 12.56 -0.91
C SER A 189 17.30 11.39 -1.38
N GLU A 190 18.61 11.62 -1.40
CA GLU A 190 19.57 10.55 -1.67
C GLU A 190 19.56 9.51 -0.54
N PHE A 191 19.88 8.26 -0.88
CA PHE A 191 19.92 7.16 0.09
C PHE A 191 20.84 7.43 1.29
N ALA A 192 22.00 8.05 1.05
CA ALA A 192 22.90 8.45 2.13
C ALA A 192 22.23 9.39 3.15
N THR A 193 21.35 10.29 2.69
CA THR A 193 20.58 11.19 3.58
C THR A 193 19.58 10.40 4.42
N ALA A 194 18.88 9.43 3.82
CA ALA A 194 17.95 8.56 4.53
C ALA A 194 18.65 7.73 5.61
N LEU A 195 19.82 7.15 5.31
CA LEU A 195 20.64 6.43 6.28
C LEU A 195 21.11 7.33 7.42
N ALA A 196 21.59 8.54 7.11
CA ALA A 196 22.03 9.50 8.12
C ALA A 196 20.90 9.90 9.09
N ILE A 197 19.67 9.97 8.62
CA ILE A 197 18.49 10.21 9.47
C ILE A 197 18.23 9.00 10.39
N LEU A 198 18.29 7.78 9.87
CA LEU A 198 18.13 6.56 10.67
C LEU A 198 19.21 6.44 11.75
N GLU A 199 20.48 6.73 11.42
CA GLU A 199 21.60 6.75 12.38
C GLU A 199 21.39 7.75 13.51
N LYS A 200 20.88 8.95 13.21
CA LYS A 200 20.55 9.95 14.24
C LYS A 200 19.45 9.50 15.19
N ILE A 201 18.58 8.60 14.74
CA ILE A 201 17.48 8.05 15.55
C ILE A 201 17.97 6.88 16.42
N GLY A 202 19.23 6.42 16.26
CA GLY A 202 19.85 5.38 17.08
C GLY A 202 19.99 4.02 16.40
N VAL A 203 19.89 3.96 15.07
CA VAL A 203 20.25 2.77 14.30
C VAL A 203 21.72 2.85 13.93
N GLU A 204 22.54 1.92 14.40
CA GLU A 204 23.89 1.74 13.85
C GLU A 204 23.78 0.97 12.53
N THR A 205 24.06 1.66 11.43
CA THR A 205 24.15 1.00 10.11
C THR A 205 25.61 0.58 9.89
N GLY A 206 25.86 -0.72 9.88
CA GLY A 206 27.16 -1.26 9.46
C GLY A 206 27.35 -0.98 7.97
N GLY A 207 28.13 0.05 7.64
CA GLY A 207 28.48 0.37 6.26
C GLY A 207 29.37 -0.72 5.66
N SER A 208 28.78 -1.73 5.04
CA SER A 208 29.51 -2.59 4.09
C SER A 208 29.62 -1.80 2.78
N ASN A 209 30.83 -1.37 2.45
CA ASN A 209 31.16 -0.83 1.14
C ASN A 209 30.69 -1.78 0.05
N VAL A 210 29.63 -1.44 -0.63
CA VAL A 210 29.28 -2.05 -1.93
C VAL A 210 30.17 -1.37 -2.95
N GLN A 211 31.14 -2.13 -3.48
CA GLN A 211 31.88 -1.80 -4.70
C GLN A 211 31.00 -2.00 -5.91
#